data_93b7a8462211d76896848e9c4a87b376
#
_entry.id   93b7a8462211d76896848e9c4a87b376
#
_cell.length_a   1.000
_cell.length_b   1.000
_cell.length_c   1.000
_cell.angle_alpha   90.00
_cell.angle_beta   90.00
_cell.angle_gamma   90.00
#
_symmetry.space_group_name_H-M   'P 1'
#
loop_
_entity.id
_entity.type
_entity.pdbx_description
1 polymer ?
#
loop_
_entity_poly.entity_id
_entity_poly.type
_entity_poly.pdbx_seq_one_letter_code
_entity_poly.pdbx_strand_id
1 'polypeptide(L)'
;MMNYGKKSTARKEKELTSKGTMVRKKFSVIFCKTLLICFFLAAVVGICAGIGIFKGIIDSAPDIDDIDASPTGQLSTVLDDEGNEIATLVTSGTNRDPVTIDKMPINLQHAFVAIEDERFYDHNGIDIKGIIRAGFKGIASGFHFHQGASTITQQLLKNNVFTDWTSEDSMADKFERKIQEQYLAIQLEKRESKDWILENYLNTINLGQNTLGVQAASKRYFNKDVSDLTLSECAVIAAITKSPTKYNPITNPDNNASRRKDVLDNMLDQGYISQEEHDEALEDNVYDRIQIVDNSTSSTANVNSYFVDTLTDQVMDDLINELGYTETQAFNALYGGGLTIYTTQNTNLQQICDEEVNNLDNYNGQVEYSFSYRLSIQKADGTLQNYSEQTMLTYYREKTGNN
;
A
#
# COMPACT_ATOMS: atom_id res chain seq x y z
N MET A 1 14.95 29.54 -58.69
CA MET A 1 16.16 29.11 -59.41
C MET A 1 17.34 29.89 -58.90
N MET A 2 18.31 29.23 -58.23
CA MET A 2 19.56 29.88 -57.83
C MET A 2 20.41 30.10 -59.10
N ASN A 3 20.73 31.38 -59.37
CA ASN A 3 21.52 31.74 -60.55
C ASN A 3 23.00 31.50 -60.27
N TYR A 4 23.56 30.41 -60.77
CA TYR A 4 24.96 30.00 -60.65
C TYR A 4 25.88 30.55 -61.74
N GLY A 5 25.51 31.75 -62.28
CA GLY A 5 26.35 32.39 -63.31
C GLY A 5 27.77 32.75 -62.81
N LYS A 6 28.80 32.66 -63.66
CA LYS A 6 30.23 32.94 -63.35
C LYS A 6 30.43 34.25 -62.54
N LYS A 7 29.64 35.29 -62.77
CA LYS A 7 29.75 36.57 -62.07
C LYS A 7 29.20 36.49 -60.62
N SER A 8 28.16 35.68 -60.32
CA SER A 8 27.64 35.53 -59.00
C SER A 8 28.52 34.63 -58.13
N THR A 9 29.12 33.59 -58.67
CA THR A 9 30.11 32.77 -57.98
C THR A 9 31.40 33.54 -57.66
N ALA A 10 31.96 34.33 -58.60
CA ALA A 10 33.10 35.18 -58.33
C ALA A 10 32.88 36.25 -57.28
N ARG A 11 31.66 36.83 -57.22
CA ARG A 11 31.26 37.78 -56.19
C ARG A 11 31.14 37.12 -54.80
N LYS A 12 30.54 35.97 -54.70
CA LYS A 12 30.44 35.18 -53.45
C LYS A 12 31.85 34.71 -53.01
N GLU A 13 32.68 34.28 -53.90
CA GLU A 13 34.05 33.86 -53.58
C GLU A 13 34.88 35.02 -53.04
N LYS A 14 34.78 36.21 -53.61
CA LYS A 14 35.46 37.44 -53.13
C LYS A 14 34.87 37.90 -51.74
N GLU A 15 33.62 37.72 -51.51
CA GLU A 15 32.94 38.00 -50.24
C GLU A 15 33.35 37.02 -49.15
N LEU A 16 33.46 35.72 -49.49
CA LEU A 16 33.88 34.65 -48.59
C LEU A 16 35.40 34.67 -48.27
N THR A 17 36.24 35.18 -49.18
CA THR A 17 37.67 35.29 -49.00
C THR A 17 38.16 36.64 -48.50
N SER A 18 37.21 37.58 -48.23
CA SER A 18 37.57 38.87 -47.62
C SER A 18 38.17 38.65 -46.21
N LYS A 19 39.26 39.41 -45.87
CA LYS A 19 39.92 39.28 -44.56
C LYS A 19 38.96 39.40 -43.39
N GLY A 20 37.97 40.28 -43.46
CA GLY A 20 36.95 40.45 -42.40
C GLY A 20 36.05 39.25 -42.24
N THR A 21 35.59 38.65 -43.35
CA THR A 21 34.73 37.46 -43.32
C THR A 21 35.50 36.24 -42.81
N MET A 22 36.76 36.09 -43.18
CA MET A 22 37.62 34.98 -42.71
C MET A 22 37.91 35.11 -41.20
N VAL A 23 38.19 36.31 -40.69
CA VAL A 23 38.40 36.54 -39.24
C VAL A 23 37.11 36.23 -38.47
N ARG A 24 35.97 36.71 -38.95
CA ARG A 24 34.66 36.47 -38.32
C ARG A 24 34.31 34.98 -38.29
N LYS A 25 34.58 34.23 -39.38
CA LYS A 25 34.37 32.77 -39.43
C LYS A 25 35.30 32.02 -38.48
N LYS A 26 36.60 32.38 -38.45
CA LYS A 26 37.55 31.77 -37.50
C LYS A 26 37.12 32.02 -36.07
N PHE A 27 36.69 33.25 -35.72
CA PHE A 27 36.20 33.59 -34.40
C PHE A 27 34.96 32.78 -34.07
N SER A 28 33.95 32.71 -34.95
CA SER A 28 32.75 31.92 -34.77
C SER A 28 33.04 30.43 -34.55
N VAL A 29 33.95 29.84 -35.32
CA VAL A 29 34.34 28.42 -35.18
C VAL A 29 35.06 28.19 -33.85
N ILE A 30 36.01 29.09 -33.47
CA ILE A 30 36.69 28.98 -32.17
C ILE A 30 35.67 29.11 -31.03
N PHE A 31 34.78 30.13 -31.10
CA PHE A 31 33.74 30.31 -30.11
C PHE A 31 32.83 29.09 -29.95
N CYS A 32 32.33 28.51 -31.06
CA CYS A 32 31.51 27.29 -31.04
C CYS A 32 32.29 26.10 -30.47
N LYS A 33 33.57 25.93 -30.82
CA LYS A 33 34.41 24.88 -30.26
C LYS A 33 34.61 25.03 -28.74
N THR A 34 34.89 26.25 -28.28
CA THR A 34 35.06 26.53 -26.85
C THR A 34 33.78 26.26 -26.10
N LEU A 35 32.63 26.73 -26.62
CA LEU A 35 31.33 26.50 -26.04
C LEU A 35 30.99 24.98 -25.91
N LEU A 36 31.30 24.22 -26.95
CA LEU A 36 31.12 22.77 -26.97
C LEU A 36 32.05 22.06 -25.98
N ILE A 37 33.29 22.49 -25.84
CA ILE A 37 34.24 21.97 -24.84
C ILE A 37 33.74 22.30 -23.42
N CYS A 38 33.31 23.55 -23.18
CA CYS A 38 32.74 23.93 -21.88
C CYS A 38 31.48 23.14 -21.52
N PHE A 39 30.60 22.92 -22.53
CA PHE A 39 29.41 22.07 -22.33
C PHE A 39 29.78 20.63 -21.98
N PHE A 40 30.76 20.05 -22.67
CA PHE A 40 31.23 18.69 -22.41
C PHE A 40 31.89 18.57 -21.03
N LEU A 41 32.72 19.54 -20.64
CA LEU A 41 33.31 19.59 -19.29
C LEU A 41 32.24 19.73 -18.21
N ALA A 42 31.25 20.59 -18.41
CA ALA A 42 30.13 20.75 -17.46
C ALA A 42 29.32 19.45 -17.35
N ALA A 43 29.09 18.75 -18.47
CA ALA A 43 28.42 17.45 -18.48
C ALA A 43 29.21 16.39 -17.68
N VAL A 44 30.53 16.33 -17.87
CA VAL A 44 31.42 15.40 -17.15
C VAL A 44 31.39 15.69 -15.65
N VAL A 45 31.51 16.96 -15.25
CA VAL A 45 31.46 17.38 -13.84
C VAL A 45 30.09 17.02 -13.25
N GLY A 46 29.00 17.27 -13.99
CA GLY A 46 27.64 16.92 -13.56
C GLY A 46 27.47 15.41 -13.36
N ILE A 47 27.99 14.59 -14.26
CA ILE A 47 27.96 13.12 -14.14
C ILE A 47 28.77 12.66 -12.93
N CYS A 48 30.01 13.18 -12.75
CA CYS A 48 30.82 12.81 -11.59
C CYS A 48 30.19 13.22 -10.25
N ALA A 49 29.59 14.40 -10.19
CA ALA A 49 28.84 14.85 -9.02
C ALA A 49 27.62 13.94 -8.74
N GLY A 50 26.86 13.60 -9.80
CA GLY A 50 25.73 12.67 -9.71
C GLY A 50 26.13 11.29 -9.19
N ILE A 51 27.22 10.73 -9.70
CA ILE A 51 27.76 9.44 -9.19
C ILE A 51 28.19 9.55 -7.72
N GLY A 52 28.82 10.67 -7.34
CA GLY A 52 29.24 10.91 -5.96
C GLY A 52 28.07 10.99 -4.99
N ILE A 53 27.00 11.71 -5.35
CA ILE A 53 25.76 11.80 -4.57
C ILE A 53 25.10 10.42 -4.46
N PHE A 54 24.95 9.72 -5.59
CA PHE A 54 24.35 8.39 -5.61
C PHE A 54 25.10 7.39 -4.74
N LYS A 55 26.45 7.42 -4.79
CA LYS A 55 27.27 6.58 -3.93
C LYS A 55 27.12 6.97 -2.47
N GLY A 56 27.10 8.26 -2.14
CA GLY A 56 26.87 8.72 -0.76
C GLY A 56 25.56 8.22 -0.19
N ILE A 57 24.47 8.25 -0.97
CA ILE A 57 23.15 7.71 -0.59
C ILE A 57 23.20 6.20 -0.34
N ILE A 58 23.92 5.44 -1.17
CA ILE A 58 24.06 3.99 -0.98
C ILE A 58 24.90 3.68 0.26
N ASP A 59 26.00 4.42 0.47
CA ASP A 59 26.90 4.22 1.59
C ASP A 59 26.23 4.58 2.95
N SER A 60 25.16 5.39 2.94
CA SER A 60 24.33 5.72 4.11
C SER A 60 23.15 4.74 4.34
N ALA A 61 22.89 3.84 3.38
CA ALA A 61 21.85 2.83 3.56
C ALA A 61 22.24 1.84 4.67
N PRO A 62 21.28 1.35 5.46
CA PRO A 62 21.53 0.31 6.43
C PRO A 62 22.08 -0.97 5.77
N ASP A 63 22.86 -1.75 6.54
CA ASP A 63 23.36 -3.02 6.03
C ASP A 63 22.20 -4.01 5.90
N ILE A 64 22.13 -4.73 4.77
CA ILE A 64 21.08 -5.72 4.52
C ILE A 64 21.13 -6.86 5.56
N ASP A 65 22.30 -7.16 6.11
CA ASP A 65 22.48 -8.21 7.09
C ASP A 65 21.92 -7.82 8.48
N ASP A 66 21.79 -6.53 8.76
CA ASP A 66 21.16 -5.99 9.96
C ASP A 66 19.63 -5.81 9.81
N ILE A 67 19.10 -6.02 8.59
CA ILE A 67 17.69 -5.83 8.29
C ILE A 67 16.93 -7.14 8.48
N ASP A 68 15.98 -7.13 9.41
CA ASP A 68 14.93 -8.13 9.50
C ASP A 68 13.68 -7.61 8.77
N ALA A 69 13.45 -8.10 7.56
CA ALA A 69 12.25 -7.77 6.79
C ALA A 69 11.06 -8.70 7.14
N SER A 70 11.24 -9.61 8.10
CA SER A 70 10.15 -10.42 8.64
C SER A 70 9.22 -9.58 9.52
N PRO A 71 7.96 -9.99 9.68
CA PRO A 71 7.02 -9.29 10.54
C PRO A 71 7.42 -9.43 12.02
N THR A 72 8.12 -8.45 12.55
CA THR A 72 8.39 -8.34 14.00
C THR A 72 7.23 -7.63 14.68
N GLY A 73 6.55 -8.31 15.61
CA GLY A 73 5.43 -7.73 16.34
C GLY A 73 5.75 -7.50 17.80
N GLN A 74 6.13 -6.28 18.18
CA GLN A 74 6.00 -5.82 19.56
C GLN A 74 4.67 -5.09 19.70
N LEU A 75 3.86 -5.48 20.71
CA LEU A 75 2.59 -4.84 20.97
C LEU A 75 2.80 -3.43 21.50
N SER A 76 2.01 -2.49 21.01
CA SER A 76 2.02 -1.12 21.53
C SER A 76 1.20 -1.03 22.82
N THR A 77 1.68 -0.22 23.75
CA THR A 77 1.10 -0.06 25.07
C THR A 77 0.57 1.37 25.26
N VAL A 78 -0.61 1.49 25.80
CA VAL A 78 -1.25 2.77 26.15
C VAL A 78 -1.16 2.99 27.65
N LEU A 79 -0.63 4.15 28.04
CA LEU A 79 -0.45 4.54 29.42
C LEU A 79 -1.37 5.71 29.80
N ASP A 80 -1.85 5.72 31.07
CA ASP A 80 -2.61 6.84 31.65
C ASP A 80 -1.72 8.05 32.00
N ASP A 81 -2.31 9.05 32.67
CA ASP A 81 -1.60 10.28 33.12
C ASP A 81 -0.57 10.04 34.23
N GLU A 82 -0.64 8.90 34.91
CA GLU A 82 0.31 8.46 35.95
C GLU A 82 1.37 7.47 35.40
N GLY A 83 1.22 7.03 34.14
CA GLY A 83 2.12 6.05 33.50
C GLY A 83 1.74 4.59 33.76
N ASN A 84 0.52 4.32 34.24
CA ASN A 84 0.01 2.96 34.35
C ASN A 84 -0.52 2.47 33.00
N GLU A 85 -0.37 1.20 32.70
CA GLU A 85 -0.92 0.57 31.51
C GLU A 85 -2.46 0.50 31.61
N ILE A 86 -3.12 1.08 30.61
CA ILE A 86 -4.60 1.04 30.48
C ILE A 86 -5.07 0.16 29.33
N ALA A 87 -4.23 -0.05 28.33
CA ALA A 87 -4.49 -0.97 27.24
C ALA A 87 -3.19 -1.43 26.57
N THR A 88 -3.22 -2.63 26.04
CA THR A 88 -2.26 -3.11 25.04
C THR A 88 -2.99 -3.20 23.71
N LEU A 89 -2.48 -2.51 22.68
CA LEU A 89 -3.11 -2.51 21.38
C LEU A 89 -2.87 -3.84 20.66
N VAL A 90 -3.94 -4.59 20.53
CA VAL A 90 -3.94 -5.92 19.91
C VAL A 90 -4.90 -5.85 18.73
N THR A 91 -4.48 -6.21 17.54
CA THR A 91 -5.45 -6.39 16.45
C THR A 91 -6.21 -7.69 16.66
N SER A 92 -7.46 -7.72 16.24
CA SER A 92 -8.15 -8.99 16.02
C SER A 92 -7.37 -9.76 14.96
N GLY A 93 -6.58 -10.74 15.38
CA GLY A 93 -5.67 -11.48 14.51
C GLY A 93 -4.19 -11.30 14.83
N THR A 94 -3.82 -10.71 15.99
CA THR A 94 -2.44 -10.73 16.50
C THR A 94 -1.97 -12.12 16.92
N ASN A 95 -2.79 -13.12 16.91
CA ASN A 95 -2.34 -14.43 16.50
C ASN A 95 -1.99 -14.32 15.01
N ARG A 96 -0.88 -13.64 14.70
CA ARG A 96 -0.21 -13.83 13.42
C ARG A 96 0.13 -15.30 13.37
N ASP A 97 -0.74 -16.11 12.79
CA ASP A 97 -0.36 -17.40 12.26
C ASP A 97 0.26 -17.09 10.91
N PRO A 98 1.58 -16.84 10.82
CA PRO A 98 2.22 -16.64 9.54
C PRO A 98 1.98 -17.92 8.74
N VAL A 99 1.36 -17.78 7.60
CA VAL A 99 1.09 -18.90 6.72
C VAL A 99 2.25 -19.03 5.77
N THR A 100 2.80 -20.23 5.66
CA THR A 100 3.85 -20.52 4.69
C THR A 100 3.29 -20.48 3.26
N ILE A 101 4.13 -20.14 2.29
CA ILE A 101 3.74 -19.92 0.90
C ILE A 101 3.04 -21.16 0.28
N ASP A 102 3.43 -22.35 0.69
CA ASP A 102 2.85 -23.62 0.24
C ASP A 102 1.39 -23.83 0.67
N LYS A 103 0.95 -23.14 1.72
CA LYS A 103 -0.46 -23.16 2.17
C LYS A 103 -1.31 -22.05 1.54
N MET A 104 -0.68 -21.06 0.90
CA MET A 104 -1.39 -20.02 0.18
C MET A 104 -1.77 -20.52 -1.21
N PRO A 105 -3.05 -20.45 -1.61
CA PRO A 105 -3.46 -20.87 -2.95
C PRO A 105 -2.62 -20.18 -4.03
N ILE A 106 -2.25 -20.90 -5.05
CA ILE A 106 -1.47 -20.33 -6.17
C ILE A 106 -2.20 -19.16 -6.82
N ASN A 107 -3.53 -19.21 -6.89
CA ASN A 107 -4.35 -18.12 -7.40
C ASN A 107 -4.25 -16.83 -6.55
N LEU A 108 -4.06 -16.96 -5.24
CA LEU A 108 -3.82 -15.81 -4.36
C LEU A 108 -2.46 -15.17 -4.67
N GLN A 109 -1.41 -16.00 -4.75
CA GLN A 109 -0.06 -15.55 -5.09
C GLN A 109 -0.04 -14.82 -6.44
N HIS A 110 -0.65 -15.43 -7.46
CA HIS A 110 -0.74 -14.86 -8.79
C HIS A 110 -1.59 -13.58 -8.84
N ALA A 111 -2.68 -13.47 -8.06
CA ALA A 111 -3.50 -12.27 -8.01
C ALA A 111 -2.71 -11.05 -7.51
N PHE A 112 -1.90 -11.23 -6.45
CA PHE A 112 -1.04 -10.17 -5.94
C PHE A 112 0.09 -9.82 -6.92
N VAL A 113 0.76 -10.82 -7.49
CA VAL A 113 1.80 -10.59 -8.50
C VAL A 113 1.22 -9.88 -9.71
N ALA A 114 0.07 -10.33 -10.22
CA ALA A 114 -0.55 -9.75 -11.41
C ALA A 114 -0.92 -8.28 -11.27
N ILE A 115 -1.37 -7.85 -10.08
CA ILE A 115 -1.84 -6.49 -9.88
C ILE A 115 -0.76 -5.53 -9.38
N GLU A 116 0.23 -6.02 -8.62
CA GLU A 116 1.26 -5.20 -7.97
C GLU A 116 2.59 -5.23 -8.74
N ASP A 117 2.99 -6.38 -9.29
CA ASP A 117 4.33 -6.57 -9.87
C ASP A 117 4.35 -7.65 -10.96
N GLU A 118 3.81 -7.31 -12.14
CA GLU A 118 3.64 -8.19 -13.32
C GLU A 118 4.87 -9.06 -13.65
N ARG A 119 6.08 -8.56 -13.37
CA ARG A 119 7.36 -9.22 -13.68
C ARG A 119 8.14 -9.63 -12.44
N PHE A 120 7.44 -9.86 -11.34
CA PHE A 120 8.05 -10.22 -10.05
C PHE A 120 9.08 -11.34 -10.18
N TYR A 121 8.77 -12.39 -10.93
CA TYR A 121 9.66 -13.53 -11.11
C TYR A 121 10.81 -13.29 -12.10
N ASP A 122 10.77 -12.22 -12.88
CA ASP A 122 11.74 -11.93 -13.96
C ASP A 122 12.84 -10.95 -13.54
N HIS A 123 12.59 -10.08 -12.56
CA HIS A 123 13.53 -9.06 -12.12
C HIS A 123 14.24 -9.43 -10.81
N ASN A 124 15.30 -8.70 -10.48
CA ASN A 124 16.08 -8.88 -9.25
C ASN A 124 15.94 -7.63 -8.33
N GLY A 125 14.78 -7.46 -7.71
CA GLY A 125 14.47 -6.38 -6.75
C GLY A 125 13.89 -5.11 -7.39
N ILE A 126 14.26 -4.78 -8.61
CA ILE A 126 13.76 -3.61 -9.36
C ILE A 126 13.29 -4.00 -10.75
N ASP A 127 12.15 -3.48 -11.17
CA ASP A 127 11.64 -3.65 -12.52
C ASP A 127 12.02 -2.47 -13.41
N ILE A 128 13.18 -2.55 -14.04
CA ILE A 128 13.69 -1.50 -14.94
C ILE A 128 12.74 -1.26 -16.12
N LYS A 129 12.13 -2.32 -16.68
CA LYS A 129 11.17 -2.18 -17.79
C LYS A 129 9.93 -1.42 -17.35
N GLY A 130 9.42 -1.71 -16.14
CA GLY A 130 8.30 -1.01 -15.52
C GLY A 130 8.60 0.46 -15.25
N ILE A 131 9.78 0.77 -14.72
CA ILE A 131 10.24 2.14 -14.48
C ILE A 131 10.27 2.94 -15.79
N ILE A 132 10.87 2.37 -16.84
CA ILE A 132 10.93 3.01 -18.16
C ILE A 132 9.52 3.22 -18.72
N ARG A 133 8.66 2.20 -18.66
CA ARG A 133 7.25 2.28 -19.09
C ARG A 133 6.48 3.38 -18.37
N ALA A 134 6.58 3.42 -17.02
CA ALA A 134 5.93 4.43 -16.20
C ALA A 134 6.46 5.85 -16.51
N GLY A 135 7.76 6.00 -16.71
CA GLY A 135 8.41 7.25 -17.12
C GLY A 135 7.86 7.78 -18.44
N PHE A 136 7.81 6.93 -19.49
CA PHE A 136 7.25 7.35 -20.80
C PHE A 136 5.77 7.71 -20.71
N LYS A 137 4.95 6.92 -19.98
CA LYS A 137 3.52 7.23 -19.77
C LYS A 137 3.33 8.51 -18.97
N GLY A 138 4.14 8.73 -17.92
CA GLY A 138 4.10 9.95 -17.14
C GLY A 138 4.41 11.20 -17.97
N ILE A 139 5.44 11.16 -18.84
CA ILE A 139 5.76 12.25 -19.76
C ILE A 139 4.62 12.48 -20.77
N ALA A 140 4.07 11.40 -21.35
CA ALA A 140 2.98 11.48 -22.32
C ALA A 140 1.66 12.02 -21.74
N SER A 141 1.41 11.81 -20.43
CA SER A 141 0.22 12.30 -19.70
C SER A 141 0.44 13.68 -19.03
N GLY A 142 1.50 14.43 -19.39
CA GLY A 142 1.77 15.74 -18.81
C GLY A 142 2.30 15.68 -17.38
N PHE A 143 3.18 14.74 -17.08
CA PHE A 143 3.80 14.49 -15.78
C PHE A 143 2.84 13.95 -14.69
N HIS A 144 1.73 13.35 -15.10
CA HIS A 144 0.86 12.60 -14.19
C HIS A 144 1.27 11.13 -14.14
N PHE A 145 1.89 10.73 -13.04
CA PHE A 145 2.35 9.36 -12.82
C PHE A 145 1.25 8.55 -12.12
N HIS A 146 0.36 7.92 -12.91
CA HIS A 146 -0.77 7.13 -12.38
C HIS A 146 -0.43 5.64 -12.15
N GLN A 147 0.64 5.13 -12.73
CA GLN A 147 1.09 3.74 -12.55
C GLN A 147 2.24 3.66 -11.55
N GLY A 148 2.09 2.81 -10.54
CA GLY A 148 3.19 2.42 -9.66
C GLY A 148 4.25 1.63 -10.45
N ALA A 149 5.52 1.88 -10.13
CA ALA A 149 6.65 1.12 -10.65
C ALA A 149 7.45 0.47 -9.51
N SER A 150 6.87 0.41 -8.30
CA SER A 150 7.48 -0.23 -7.14
C SER A 150 7.20 -1.72 -7.17
N THR A 151 8.23 -2.53 -6.95
CA THR A 151 8.10 -3.99 -6.90
C THR A 151 7.57 -4.47 -5.55
N ILE A 152 7.10 -5.71 -5.47
CA ILE A 152 6.71 -6.38 -4.22
C ILE A 152 7.86 -6.33 -3.21
N THR A 153 9.10 -6.55 -3.65
CA THR A 153 10.30 -6.49 -2.81
C THR A 153 10.51 -5.10 -2.21
N GLN A 154 10.32 -4.03 -3.01
CA GLN A 154 10.39 -2.66 -2.53
C GLN A 154 9.26 -2.33 -1.54
N GLN A 155 8.05 -2.85 -1.78
CA GLN A 155 6.92 -2.65 -0.87
C GLN A 155 7.14 -3.38 0.47
N LEU A 156 7.69 -4.60 0.45
CA LEU A 156 8.05 -5.34 1.66
C LEU A 156 9.04 -4.54 2.52
N LEU A 157 10.14 -4.05 1.92
CA LEU A 157 11.13 -3.22 2.60
C LEU A 157 10.54 -1.92 3.12
N LYS A 158 9.75 -1.22 2.29
CA LYS A 158 9.10 0.02 2.68
C LYS A 158 8.19 -0.14 3.90
N ASN A 159 7.46 -1.24 3.97
CA ASN A 159 6.47 -1.45 5.02
C ASN A 159 7.08 -1.97 6.33
N ASN A 160 8.20 -2.70 6.27
CA ASN A 160 8.77 -3.38 7.43
C ASN A 160 10.10 -2.79 7.91
N VAL A 161 10.87 -2.13 7.04
CA VAL A 161 12.22 -1.64 7.36
C VAL A 161 12.27 -0.13 7.51
N PHE A 162 11.54 0.60 6.68
CA PHE A 162 11.56 2.07 6.67
C PHE A 162 10.46 2.70 7.55
N THR A 163 10.05 2.04 8.62
CA THR A 163 9.06 2.56 9.57
C THR A 163 9.57 3.75 10.38
N ASP A 164 10.89 3.80 10.66
CA ASP A 164 11.51 4.84 11.48
C ASP A 164 11.91 6.12 10.70
N TRP A 165 11.70 6.14 9.39
CA TRP A 165 12.16 7.21 8.50
C TRP A 165 11.05 8.24 8.22
N THR A 166 10.53 8.83 9.25
CA THR A 166 9.24 9.52 9.24
C THR A 166 9.31 11.03 9.16
N SER A 167 10.49 11.63 9.16
CA SER A 167 10.66 13.09 9.00
C SER A 167 11.11 13.47 7.59
N GLU A 168 10.45 12.93 6.56
CA GLU A 168 10.73 13.30 5.17
C GLU A 168 10.04 14.62 4.80
N ASP A 169 10.53 15.74 5.31
CA ASP A 169 9.99 17.06 5.00
C ASP A 169 10.40 17.58 3.61
N SER A 170 11.39 16.94 2.97
CA SER A 170 11.93 17.44 1.71
C SER A 170 11.81 16.45 0.55
N MET A 171 11.76 16.98 -0.68
CA MET A 171 11.84 16.17 -1.89
C MET A 171 13.18 15.42 -2.01
N ALA A 172 14.23 15.93 -1.35
CA ALA A 172 15.55 15.29 -1.35
C ALA A 172 15.53 14.01 -0.52
N ASP A 173 14.90 14.01 0.66
CA ASP A 173 14.80 12.87 1.56
C ASP A 173 13.97 11.74 0.91
N LYS A 174 12.85 12.10 0.26
CA LYS A 174 12.03 11.16 -0.52
C LYS A 174 12.82 10.50 -1.67
N PHE A 175 13.69 11.27 -2.32
CA PHE A 175 14.56 10.76 -3.39
C PHE A 175 15.65 9.85 -2.83
N GLU A 176 16.29 10.25 -1.73
CA GLU A 176 17.30 9.47 -1.03
C GLU A 176 16.74 8.11 -0.61
N ARG A 177 15.64 8.11 0.14
CA ARG A 177 14.94 6.89 0.53
C ARG A 177 14.59 6.00 -0.66
N LYS A 178 14.09 6.57 -1.76
CA LYS A 178 13.72 5.77 -2.93
C LYS A 178 14.93 5.08 -3.58
N ILE A 179 16.11 5.70 -3.55
CA ILE A 179 17.36 5.06 -4.00
C ILE A 179 17.77 3.94 -3.06
N GLN A 180 17.72 4.17 -1.74
CA GLN A 180 18.08 3.17 -0.74
C GLN A 180 17.11 1.97 -0.78
N GLU A 181 15.81 2.21 -0.91
CA GLU A 181 14.78 1.17 -1.11
C GLU A 181 15.10 0.29 -2.33
N GLN A 182 15.46 0.91 -3.45
CA GLN A 182 15.84 0.18 -4.67
C GLN A 182 17.15 -0.62 -4.48
N TYR A 183 18.14 -0.02 -3.83
CA TYR A 183 19.40 -0.68 -3.52
C TYR A 183 19.19 -1.89 -2.61
N LEU A 184 18.46 -1.73 -1.52
CA LEU A 184 18.16 -2.80 -0.56
C LEU A 184 17.28 -3.89 -1.18
N ALA A 185 16.35 -3.55 -2.08
CA ALA A 185 15.57 -4.54 -2.81
C ALA A 185 16.46 -5.47 -3.65
N ILE A 186 17.49 -4.92 -4.31
CA ILE A 186 18.46 -5.73 -5.06
C ILE A 186 19.30 -6.60 -4.12
N GLN A 187 19.68 -6.11 -2.93
CA GLN A 187 20.45 -6.90 -1.97
C GLN A 187 19.58 -8.00 -1.34
N LEU A 188 18.35 -7.70 -1.00
CA LEU A 188 17.39 -8.67 -0.44
C LEU A 188 17.17 -9.83 -1.40
N GLU A 189 16.98 -9.58 -2.69
CA GLU A 189 16.76 -10.61 -3.70
C GLU A 189 18.04 -11.43 -4.06
N LYS A 190 19.21 -10.99 -3.62
CA LYS A 190 20.42 -11.82 -3.65
C LYS A 190 20.50 -12.78 -2.46
N ARG A 191 19.90 -12.39 -1.32
CA ARG A 191 19.93 -13.13 -0.06
C ARG A 191 18.76 -14.10 0.03
N GLU A 192 17.55 -13.65 -0.34
CA GLU A 192 16.30 -14.37 -0.14
C GLU A 192 15.66 -14.81 -1.47
N SER A 193 14.90 -15.90 -1.43
CA SER A 193 14.14 -16.39 -2.59
C SER A 193 12.90 -15.56 -2.88
N LYS A 194 12.38 -15.65 -4.11
CA LYS A 194 11.11 -15.05 -4.49
C LYS A 194 9.95 -15.53 -3.61
N ASP A 195 9.94 -16.81 -3.28
CA ASP A 195 8.92 -17.40 -2.42
C ASP A 195 9.00 -16.82 -1.01
N TRP A 196 10.19 -16.66 -0.45
CA TRP A 196 10.38 -16.02 0.85
C TRP A 196 9.90 -14.56 0.84
N ILE A 197 10.23 -13.79 -0.19
CA ILE A 197 9.83 -12.40 -0.33
C ILE A 197 8.31 -12.28 -0.43
N LEU A 198 7.69 -13.12 -1.27
CA LEU A 198 6.24 -13.12 -1.45
C LEU A 198 5.51 -13.57 -0.19
N GLU A 199 6.01 -14.60 0.50
CA GLU A 199 5.48 -15.08 1.77
C GLU A 199 5.44 -13.96 2.82
N ASN A 200 6.57 -13.29 3.02
CA ASN A 200 6.66 -12.22 4.01
C ASN A 200 5.80 -11.01 3.62
N TYR A 201 5.74 -10.66 2.33
CA TYR A 201 4.85 -9.62 1.84
C TYR A 201 3.38 -9.94 2.12
N LEU A 202 2.93 -11.13 1.77
CA LEU A 202 1.55 -11.58 1.96
C LEU A 202 1.16 -11.73 3.45
N ASN A 203 2.12 -11.97 4.33
CA ASN A 203 1.89 -12.05 5.77
C ASN A 203 1.90 -10.68 6.48
N THR A 204 2.34 -9.61 5.82
CA THR A 204 2.53 -8.30 6.47
C THR A 204 1.68 -7.18 5.91
N ILE A 205 1.14 -7.35 4.71
CA ILE A 205 0.39 -6.29 4.04
C ILE A 205 -0.91 -5.96 4.79
N ASN A 206 -1.20 -4.65 4.93
CA ASN A 206 -2.48 -4.18 5.46
C ASN A 206 -3.59 -4.39 4.42
N LEU A 207 -4.62 -5.11 4.81
CA LEU A 207 -5.77 -5.44 3.98
C LEU A 207 -7.09 -4.86 4.53
N GLY A 208 -7.00 -3.81 5.35
CA GLY A 208 -8.15 -3.11 5.92
C GLY A 208 -8.82 -3.89 7.07
N GLN A 209 -9.81 -3.29 7.72
CA GLN A 209 -10.53 -3.91 8.85
C GLN A 209 -9.60 -4.46 9.95
N ASN A 210 -8.52 -3.74 10.22
CA ASN A 210 -7.49 -4.15 11.18
C ASN A 210 -6.86 -5.53 10.88
N THR A 211 -6.75 -5.90 9.60
CA THR A 211 -6.12 -7.17 9.20
C THR A 211 -4.75 -6.96 8.61
N LEU A 212 -3.74 -7.62 9.18
CA LEU A 212 -2.40 -7.75 8.63
C LEU A 212 -2.20 -9.16 8.07
N GLY A 213 -1.88 -9.22 6.79
CA GLY A 213 -1.65 -10.45 6.06
C GLY A 213 -2.91 -11.17 5.59
N VAL A 214 -2.68 -12.06 4.63
CA VAL A 214 -3.77 -12.73 3.86
C VAL A 214 -4.56 -13.73 4.69
N GLN A 215 -3.98 -14.36 5.71
CA GLN A 215 -4.70 -15.28 6.61
C GLN A 215 -5.74 -14.52 7.44
N ALA A 216 -5.33 -13.40 8.05
CA ALA A 216 -6.22 -12.54 8.82
C ALA A 216 -7.35 -11.98 7.92
N ALA A 217 -6.99 -11.54 6.70
CA ALA A 217 -7.98 -11.05 5.73
C ALA A 217 -8.96 -12.15 5.30
N SER A 218 -8.49 -13.38 5.05
CA SER A 218 -9.33 -14.53 4.72
C SER A 218 -10.35 -14.82 5.82
N LYS A 219 -9.89 -14.84 7.06
CA LYS A 219 -10.78 -15.04 8.25
C LYS A 219 -11.76 -13.87 8.37
N ARG A 220 -11.28 -12.63 8.26
CA ARG A 220 -12.11 -11.44 8.43
C ARG A 220 -13.20 -11.31 7.39
N TYR A 221 -12.87 -11.50 6.11
CA TYR A 221 -13.81 -11.26 5.01
C TYR A 221 -14.66 -12.49 4.65
N PHE A 222 -14.12 -13.69 4.79
CA PHE A 222 -14.78 -14.91 4.32
C PHE A 222 -14.97 -15.98 5.40
N ASN A 223 -14.44 -15.76 6.60
CA ASN A 223 -14.43 -16.74 7.70
C ASN A 223 -13.86 -18.11 7.29
N LYS A 224 -12.84 -18.08 6.43
CA LYS A 224 -12.16 -19.26 5.88
C LYS A 224 -10.67 -19.26 6.22
N ASP A 225 -10.08 -20.43 6.17
CA ASP A 225 -8.63 -20.53 6.07
C ASP A 225 -8.16 -19.99 4.71
N VAL A 226 -6.97 -19.42 4.65
CA VAL A 226 -6.44 -18.86 3.40
C VAL A 226 -6.33 -19.94 2.31
N SER A 227 -6.06 -21.19 2.71
CA SER A 227 -5.97 -22.34 1.79
C SER A 227 -7.29 -22.68 1.09
N ASP A 228 -8.43 -22.22 1.64
CA ASP A 228 -9.77 -22.54 1.14
C ASP A 228 -10.38 -21.43 0.27
N LEU A 229 -9.58 -20.38 -0.02
CA LEU A 229 -10.04 -19.27 -0.87
C LEU A 229 -10.22 -19.70 -2.32
N THR A 230 -11.36 -19.29 -2.90
CA THR A 230 -11.61 -19.44 -4.35
C THR A 230 -10.85 -18.35 -5.14
N LEU A 231 -10.72 -18.51 -6.46
CA LEU A 231 -10.13 -17.50 -7.34
C LEU A 231 -10.78 -16.11 -7.16
N SER A 232 -12.11 -16.09 -7.12
CA SER A 232 -12.87 -14.86 -6.95
C SER A 232 -12.57 -14.17 -5.62
N GLU A 233 -12.46 -14.93 -4.53
CA GLU A 233 -12.13 -14.43 -3.18
C GLU A 233 -10.67 -13.94 -3.10
N CYS A 234 -9.74 -14.66 -3.76
CA CYS A 234 -8.35 -14.23 -3.90
C CYS A 234 -8.25 -12.85 -4.58
N ALA A 235 -9.02 -12.65 -5.66
CA ALA A 235 -9.05 -11.40 -6.41
C ALA A 235 -9.67 -10.24 -5.58
N VAL A 236 -10.69 -10.52 -4.73
CA VAL A 236 -11.25 -9.53 -3.79
C VAL A 236 -10.18 -9.06 -2.80
N ILE A 237 -9.44 -9.98 -2.20
CA ILE A 237 -8.39 -9.66 -1.21
C ILE A 237 -7.25 -8.88 -1.90
N ALA A 238 -6.78 -9.32 -3.07
CA ALA A 238 -5.74 -8.63 -3.81
C ALA A 238 -6.15 -7.21 -4.24
N ALA A 239 -7.44 -6.97 -4.50
CA ALA A 239 -7.95 -5.66 -4.86
C ALA A 239 -7.79 -4.61 -3.76
N ILE A 240 -7.66 -5.01 -2.48
CA ILE A 240 -7.59 -4.10 -1.34
C ILE A 240 -6.25 -3.34 -1.30
N THR A 241 -5.16 -3.97 -1.77
CA THR A 241 -3.76 -3.56 -1.57
C THR A 241 -3.46 -2.09 -1.85
N LYS A 242 -4.02 -1.53 -2.92
CA LYS A 242 -3.71 -0.17 -3.38
C LYS A 242 -4.11 0.92 -2.38
N SER A 243 -5.23 0.73 -1.70
CA SER A 243 -5.74 1.62 -0.65
C SER A 243 -6.79 0.85 0.16
N PRO A 244 -6.41 0.35 1.36
CA PRO A 244 -7.28 -0.47 2.20
C PRO A 244 -8.63 0.18 2.54
N THR A 245 -8.66 1.50 2.72
CA THR A 245 -9.90 2.24 2.98
C THR A 245 -10.77 2.34 1.74
N LYS A 246 -10.18 2.74 0.59
CA LYS A 246 -10.94 2.98 -0.65
C LYS A 246 -11.51 1.70 -1.27
N TYR A 247 -10.73 0.62 -1.20
CA TYR A 247 -11.09 -0.67 -1.81
C TYR A 247 -11.54 -1.70 -0.78
N ASN A 248 -12.02 -1.24 0.38
CA ASN A 248 -12.58 -2.11 1.40
C ASN A 248 -13.85 -2.81 0.88
N PRO A 249 -13.93 -4.15 0.86
CA PRO A 249 -15.07 -4.85 0.28
C PRO A 249 -16.35 -4.75 1.12
N ILE A 250 -16.24 -4.35 2.40
CA ILE A 250 -17.41 -4.14 3.28
C ILE A 250 -17.98 -2.74 3.11
N THR A 251 -17.11 -1.71 3.20
CA THR A 251 -17.56 -0.31 3.19
C THR A 251 -17.67 0.29 1.78
N ASN A 252 -16.90 -0.24 0.83
CA ASN A 252 -16.84 0.24 -0.55
C ASN A 252 -16.85 -0.92 -1.57
N PRO A 253 -17.89 -1.78 -1.58
CA PRO A 253 -17.94 -2.99 -2.40
C PRO A 253 -17.83 -2.69 -3.91
N ASP A 254 -18.43 -1.61 -4.39
CA ASP A 254 -18.37 -1.24 -5.83
C ASP A 254 -16.94 -0.87 -6.27
N ASN A 255 -16.20 -0.15 -5.43
CA ASN A 255 -14.81 0.18 -5.72
C ASN A 255 -13.94 -1.09 -5.72
N ASN A 256 -14.16 -1.98 -4.75
CA ASN A 256 -13.46 -3.25 -4.72
C ASN A 256 -13.82 -4.11 -5.93
N ALA A 257 -15.10 -4.20 -6.32
CA ALA A 257 -15.55 -4.96 -7.50
C ALA A 257 -14.90 -4.46 -8.80
N SER A 258 -14.83 -3.14 -8.98
CA SER A 258 -14.11 -2.56 -10.12
C SER A 258 -12.63 -2.97 -10.14
N ARG A 259 -11.96 -2.93 -8.99
CA ARG A 259 -10.54 -3.30 -8.92
C ARG A 259 -10.31 -4.81 -8.96
N ARG A 260 -11.24 -5.62 -8.41
CA ARG A 260 -11.24 -7.08 -8.58
C ARG A 260 -11.25 -7.47 -10.05
N LYS A 261 -12.05 -6.76 -10.85
CA LYS A 261 -12.03 -6.94 -12.31
C LYS A 261 -10.65 -6.65 -12.90
N ASP A 262 -9.99 -5.55 -12.50
CA ASP A 262 -8.62 -5.26 -12.95
C ASP A 262 -7.65 -6.39 -12.56
N VAL A 263 -7.79 -6.99 -11.36
CA VAL A 263 -6.97 -8.14 -10.92
C VAL A 263 -7.18 -9.34 -11.85
N LEU A 264 -8.43 -9.72 -12.10
CA LEU A 264 -8.75 -10.87 -12.95
C LEU A 264 -8.32 -10.64 -14.41
N ASP A 265 -8.54 -9.44 -14.95
CA ASP A 265 -8.08 -9.05 -16.29
C ASP A 265 -6.54 -9.19 -16.40
N ASN A 266 -5.80 -8.72 -15.39
CA ASN A 266 -4.34 -8.85 -15.37
C ASN A 266 -3.88 -10.30 -15.23
N MET A 267 -4.57 -11.11 -14.43
CA MET A 267 -4.27 -12.55 -14.31
C MET A 267 -4.48 -13.28 -15.65
N LEU A 268 -5.53 -12.93 -16.37
CA LEU A 268 -5.79 -13.48 -17.72
C LEU A 268 -4.72 -13.00 -18.71
N ASP A 269 -4.44 -11.70 -18.78
CA ASP A 269 -3.47 -11.12 -19.71
C ASP A 269 -2.05 -11.68 -19.50
N GLN A 270 -1.72 -12.04 -18.26
CA GLN A 270 -0.44 -12.64 -17.88
C GLN A 270 -0.44 -14.18 -17.98
N GLY A 271 -1.56 -14.80 -18.33
CA GLY A 271 -1.68 -16.24 -18.54
C GLY A 271 -1.72 -17.07 -17.25
N TYR A 272 -2.04 -16.48 -16.12
CA TYR A 272 -2.22 -17.18 -14.84
C TYR A 272 -3.54 -17.92 -14.75
N ILE A 273 -4.56 -17.45 -15.46
CA ILE A 273 -5.88 -18.09 -15.55
C ILE A 273 -6.33 -18.16 -17.00
N SER A 274 -7.21 -19.11 -17.29
CA SER A 274 -7.87 -19.24 -18.58
C SER A 274 -9.03 -18.25 -18.73
N GLN A 275 -9.52 -18.05 -19.96
CA GLN A 275 -10.70 -17.24 -20.22
C GLN A 275 -11.94 -17.77 -19.48
N GLU A 276 -12.08 -19.10 -19.40
CA GLU A 276 -13.22 -19.74 -18.70
C GLU A 276 -13.18 -19.43 -17.20
N GLU A 277 -12.02 -19.61 -16.54
CA GLU A 277 -11.84 -19.26 -15.12
C GLU A 277 -12.06 -17.77 -14.84
N HIS A 278 -11.62 -16.90 -15.75
CA HIS A 278 -11.84 -15.45 -15.64
C HIS A 278 -13.33 -15.12 -15.66
N ASP A 279 -14.07 -15.66 -16.65
CA ASP A 279 -15.49 -15.36 -16.84
C ASP A 279 -16.32 -15.93 -15.68
N GLU A 280 -16.05 -17.17 -15.25
CA GLU A 280 -16.66 -17.75 -14.06
C GLU A 280 -16.39 -16.92 -12.79
N ALA A 281 -15.15 -16.45 -12.59
CA ALA A 281 -14.81 -15.62 -11.45
C ALA A 281 -15.50 -14.25 -11.50
N LEU A 282 -15.74 -13.67 -12.67
CA LEU A 282 -16.49 -12.41 -12.81
C LEU A 282 -17.97 -12.56 -12.52
N GLU A 283 -18.57 -13.69 -12.93
CA GLU A 283 -20.01 -14.00 -12.72
C GLU A 283 -20.30 -14.39 -11.25
N ASP A 284 -19.27 -14.76 -10.49
CA ASP A 284 -19.43 -15.16 -9.08
C ASP A 284 -19.89 -13.99 -8.20
N ASN A 285 -21.00 -14.20 -7.49
CA ASN A 285 -21.56 -13.26 -6.51
C ASN A 285 -20.75 -13.26 -5.19
N VAL A 286 -19.44 -13.08 -5.29
CA VAL A 286 -18.50 -13.18 -4.16
C VAL A 286 -18.84 -12.23 -3.00
N TYR A 287 -19.42 -11.07 -3.29
CA TYR A 287 -19.77 -10.07 -2.27
C TYR A 287 -20.92 -10.52 -1.34
N ASP A 288 -21.73 -11.49 -1.75
CA ASP A 288 -22.78 -12.08 -0.91
C ASP A 288 -22.18 -12.93 0.24
N ARG A 289 -20.92 -13.36 0.09
CA ARG A 289 -20.18 -14.16 1.09
C ARG A 289 -19.37 -13.32 2.06
N ILE A 290 -19.25 -12.00 1.84
CA ILE A 290 -18.45 -11.14 2.69
C ILE A 290 -19.07 -10.99 4.06
N GLN A 291 -18.27 -11.27 5.10
CA GLN A 291 -18.67 -11.13 6.50
C GLN A 291 -18.75 -9.64 6.87
N ILE A 292 -19.96 -9.13 7.03
CA ILE A 292 -20.19 -7.74 7.46
C ILE A 292 -19.81 -7.57 8.93
N VAL A 293 -20.12 -8.57 9.75
CA VAL A 293 -19.78 -8.62 11.19
C VAL A 293 -18.49 -9.39 11.39
N ASP A 294 -17.62 -8.91 12.23
CA ASP A 294 -16.43 -9.64 12.62
C ASP A 294 -16.80 -10.80 13.55
N ASN A 295 -16.82 -12.00 13.01
CA ASN A 295 -17.10 -13.22 13.77
C ASN A 295 -15.82 -13.85 14.37
N SER A 296 -14.65 -13.28 14.10
CA SER A 296 -13.36 -13.77 14.61
C SER A 296 -13.13 -13.38 16.07
N THR A 297 -13.94 -12.47 16.61
CA THR A 297 -13.93 -12.10 18.02
C THR A 297 -14.69 -13.11 18.88
N SER A 298 -14.27 -14.37 18.91
CA SER A 298 -14.69 -15.27 19.97
C SER A 298 -13.87 -14.97 21.24
N SER A 299 -14.54 -14.30 22.17
CA SER A 299 -14.37 -14.41 23.62
C SER A 299 -12.93 -14.29 24.16
N THR A 300 -12.39 -13.14 24.23
CA THR A 300 -11.53 -12.46 25.23
C THR A 300 -10.78 -11.28 24.59
N ALA A 301 -11.24 -10.73 23.49
CA ALA A 301 -10.75 -9.44 23.05
C ALA A 301 -11.09 -8.44 24.17
N ASN A 302 -10.08 -7.82 24.75
CA ASN A 302 -10.27 -6.66 25.60
C ASN A 302 -11.15 -5.71 24.80
N VAL A 303 -12.38 -5.51 25.23
CA VAL A 303 -13.26 -4.50 24.63
C VAL A 303 -12.58 -3.18 24.97
N ASN A 304 -11.94 -2.59 23.97
CA ASN A 304 -11.33 -1.28 24.15
C ASN A 304 -12.41 -0.30 24.63
N SER A 305 -12.06 0.58 25.56
CA SER A 305 -12.93 1.69 25.90
C SER A 305 -13.07 2.62 24.70
N TYR A 306 -14.16 3.40 24.64
CA TYR A 306 -14.31 4.44 23.61
C TYR A 306 -13.12 5.41 23.56
N PHE A 307 -12.45 5.63 24.70
CA PHE A 307 -11.25 6.42 24.78
C PHE A 307 -10.11 5.80 23.96
N VAL A 308 -9.86 4.50 24.14
CA VAL A 308 -8.79 3.79 23.41
C VAL A 308 -9.11 3.69 21.92
N ASP A 309 -10.36 3.49 21.54
CA ASP A 309 -10.77 3.48 20.13
C ASP A 309 -10.53 4.84 19.46
N THR A 310 -10.96 5.93 20.10
CA THR A 310 -10.73 7.29 19.60
C THR A 310 -9.23 7.63 19.55
N LEU A 311 -8.47 7.18 20.55
CA LEU A 311 -7.02 7.36 20.61
C LEU A 311 -6.32 6.65 19.44
N THR A 312 -6.72 5.43 19.13
CA THR A 312 -6.13 4.66 18.00
C THR A 312 -6.38 5.36 16.67
N ASP A 313 -7.58 5.88 16.45
CA ASP A 313 -7.90 6.66 15.25
C ASP A 313 -7.05 7.92 15.17
N GLN A 314 -6.89 8.65 16.27
CA GLN A 314 -6.06 9.85 16.32
C GLN A 314 -4.59 9.55 16.06
N VAL A 315 -4.03 8.51 16.69
CA VAL A 315 -2.63 8.11 16.47
C VAL A 315 -2.40 7.67 15.02
N MET A 316 -3.36 6.95 14.41
CA MET A 316 -3.30 6.61 12.99
C MET A 316 -3.27 7.87 12.11
N ASP A 317 -4.16 8.82 12.39
CA ASP A 317 -4.21 10.10 11.65
C ASP A 317 -2.91 10.91 11.81
N ASP A 318 -2.36 10.98 13.02
CA ASP A 318 -1.10 11.69 13.29
C ASP A 318 0.08 11.00 12.57
N LEU A 319 0.17 9.68 12.60
CA LEU A 319 1.20 8.93 11.87
C LEU A 319 1.11 9.16 10.35
N ILE A 320 -0.08 9.27 9.80
CA ILE A 320 -0.30 9.48 8.36
C ILE A 320 -0.08 10.94 7.98
N ASN A 321 -0.72 11.88 8.70
CA ASN A 321 -0.80 13.27 8.27
C ASN A 321 0.37 14.12 8.77
N GLU A 322 0.91 13.83 9.96
CA GLU A 322 2.02 14.61 10.56
C GLU A 322 3.38 13.97 10.25
N LEU A 323 3.47 12.63 10.27
CA LEU A 323 4.70 11.89 10.03
C LEU A 323 4.83 11.31 8.63
N GLY A 324 3.79 11.42 7.79
CA GLY A 324 3.83 11.02 6.38
C GLY A 324 3.86 9.51 6.13
N TYR A 325 3.43 8.69 7.11
CA TYR A 325 3.31 7.25 6.95
C TYR A 325 2.24 6.91 5.90
N THR A 326 2.41 5.77 5.23
CA THR A 326 1.28 5.14 4.53
C THR A 326 0.33 4.50 5.55
N GLU A 327 -0.92 4.25 5.17
CA GLU A 327 -1.88 3.52 6.04
C GLU A 327 -1.28 2.21 6.58
N THR A 328 -0.55 1.46 5.74
CA THR A 328 0.10 0.20 6.14
C THR A 328 1.22 0.43 7.16
N GLN A 329 2.05 1.45 6.96
CA GLN A 329 3.14 1.79 7.89
C GLN A 329 2.57 2.26 9.23
N ALA A 330 1.58 3.14 9.23
CA ALA A 330 0.93 3.64 10.43
C ALA A 330 0.30 2.47 11.22
N PHE A 331 -0.39 1.58 10.52
CA PHE A 331 -0.99 0.39 11.13
C PHE A 331 0.07 -0.54 11.72
N ASN A 332 1.14 -0.83 10.99
CA ASN A 332 2.24 -1.67 11.49
C ASN A 332 2.93 -1.03 12.70
N ALA A 333 3.17 0.28 12.69
CA ALA A 333 3.74 1.00 13.81
C ALA A 333 2.83 0.94 15.04
N LEU A 334 1.53 1.21 14.85
CA LEU A 334 0.56 1.25 15.93
C LEU A 334 0.34 -0.12 16.59
N TYR A 335 0.22 -1.18 15.80
CA TYR A 335 -0.15 -2.50 16.31
C TYR A 335 1.01 -3.52 16.40
N GLY A 336 2.14 -3.19 15.81
CA GLY A 336 3.29 -4.10 15.73
C GLY A 336 4.65 -3.44 15.97
N GLY A 337 4.67 -2.11 16.11
CA GLY A 337 5.90 -1.33 16.27
C GLY A 337 6.37 -1.14 17.71
N GLY A 338 5.62 -1.65 18.70
CA GLY A 338 6.02 -1.52 20.13
C GLY A 338 5.96 -0.08 20.63
N LEU A 339 5.01 0.73 20.15
CA LEU A 339 4.85 2.11 20.61
C LEU A 339 4.46 2.15 22.09
N THR A 340 5.00 3.13 22.82
CA THR A 340 4.50 3.51 24.14
C THR A 340 3.73 4.82 24.00
N ILE A 341 2.41 4.75 24.14
CA ILE A 341 1.51 5.89 23.92
C ILE A 341 1.12 6.47 25.26
N TYR A 342 1.61 7.66 25.55
CA TYR A 342 1.28 8.40 26.78
C TYR A 342 0.01 9.21 26.54
N THR A 343 -0.97 9.04 27.43
CA THR A 343 -2.26 9.75 27.36
C THR A 343 -2.47 10.64 28.57
N THR A 344 -3.51 11.46 28.50
CA THR A 344 -3.99 12.28 29.60
C THR A 344 -5.19 11.66 30.30
N GLN A 345 -5.50 10.39 30.05
CA GLN A 345 -6.61 9.69 30.71
C GLN A 345 -6.30 9.56 32.20
N ASN A 346 -7.20 10.03 33.03
CA ASN A 346 -7.18 9.75 34.46
C ASN A 346 -8.07 8.56 34.78
N THR A 347 -7.46 7.44 35.15
CA THR A 347 -8.16 6.15 35.36
C THR A 347 -9.25 6.25 36.42
N ASN A 348 -9.06 7.03 37.51
CA ASN A 348 -10.08 7.19 38.54
C ASN A 348 -11.30 7.98 38.03
N LEU A 349 -11.08 9.03 37.24
CA LEU A 349 -12.18 9.79 36.65
C LEU A 349 -12.92 8.96 35.61
N GLN A 350 -12.20 8.17 34.80
CA GLN A 350 -12.81 7.28 33.82
C GLN A 350 -13.73 6.25 34.52
N GLN A 351 -13.27 5.65 35.58
CA GLN A 351 -14.08 4.70 36.35
C GLN A 351 -15.36 5.33 36.87
N ILE A 352 -15.31 6.53 37.45
CA ILE A 352 -16.49 7.27 37.90
C ILE A 352 -17.44 7.53 36.72
N CYS A 353 -16.92 7.96 35.58
CA CYS A 353 -17.74 8.18 34.39
C CYS A 353 -18.45 6.90 33.93
N ASP A 354 -17.72 5.78 33.89
CA ASP A 354 -18.25 4.48 33.46
C ASP A 354 -19.32 3.98 34.45
N GLU A 355 -19.11 4.15 35.74
CA GLU A 355 -20.10 3.79 36.77
C GLU A 355 -21.37 4.63 36.63
N GLU A 356 -21.25 5.95 36.43
CA GLU A 356 -22.41 6.85 36.29
C GLU A 356 -23.15 6.65 34.96
N VAL A 357 -22.44 6.43 33.84
CA VAL A 357 -23.07 6.17 32.55
C VAL A 357 -23.79 4.82 32.51
N ASN A 358 -23.28 3.81 33.19
CA ASN A 358 -23.89 2.49 33.25
C ASN A 358 -24.99 2.39 34.31
N ASN A 359 -25.15 3.38 35.18
CA ASN A 359 -26.18 3.40 36.21
C ASN A 359 -27.52 3.85 35.60
N LEU A 360 -28.40 2.89 35.35
CA LEU A 360 -29.74 3.12 34.77
C LEU A 360 -30.62 4.09 35.59
N ASP A 361 -30.39 4.22 36.90
CA ASP A 361 -31.10 5.14 37.76
C ASP A 361 -30.88 6.62 37.41
N ASN A 362 -29.74 6.93 36.74
CA ASN A 362 -29.41 8.29 36.30
C ASN A 362 -30.26 8.76 35.11
N TYR A 363 -30.99 7.86 34.44
CA TYR A 363 -31.76 8.17 33.22
C TYR A 363 -33.25 8.36 33.44
N ASN A 364 -33.73 8.46 34.71
CA ASN A 364 -35.13 8.71 35.08
C ASN A 364 -36.17 7.82 34.38
N GLY A 365 -35.83 6.58 34.09
CA GLY A 365 -36.75 5.62 33.45
C GLY A 365 -37.04 5.92 31.95
N GLN A 366 -36.34 6.83 31.34
CA GLN A 366 -36.47 7.14 29.90
C GLN A 366 -35.39 6.46 29.04
N VAL A 367 -34.94 5.30 29.46
CA VAL A 367 -33.95 4.52 28.64
C VAL A 367 -34.73 3.73 27.60
N GLU A 368 -34.59 4.13 26.33
CA GLU A 368 -35.02 3.31 25.20
C GLU A 368 -33.88 2.38 24.80
N TYR A 369 -34.11 1.08 24.87
CA TYR A 369 -33.17 0.10 24.33
C TYR A 369 -33.35 0.02 22.83
N SER A 370 -32.35 0.50 22.09
CA SER A 370 -32.25 0.25 20.66
C SER A 370 -31.49 -1.07 20.43
N PHE A 371 -32.21 -2.03 19.86
CA PHE A 371 -31.62 -3.30 19.46
C PHE A 371 -31.18 -3.19 18.01
N SER A 372 -29.87 -3.11 17.76
CA SER A 372 -29.33 -3.27 16.43
C SER A 372 -28.66 -4.65 16.33
N TYR A 373 -29.18 -5.50 15.47
CA TYR A 373 -28.54 -6.78 15.21
C TYR A 373 -28.50 -7.09 13.72
N ARG A 374 -27.51 -7.84 13.35
CA ARG A 374 -27.37 -8.41 12.00
C ARG A 374 -27.23 -9.92 12.16
N LEU A 375 -28.03 -10.66 11.40
CA LEU A 375 -28.00 -12.12 11.42
C LEU A 375 -27.51 -12.63 10.08
N SER A 376 -26.43 -13.41 10.10
CA SER A 376 -25.95 -14.17 8.94
C SER A 376 -26.24 -15.65 9.19
N ILE A 377 -27.00 -16.28 8.30
CA ILE A 377 -27.31 -17.70 8.36
C ILE A 377 -26.61 -18.41 7.21
N GLN A 378 -25.75 -19.35 7.52
CA GLN A 378 -25.20 -20.26 6.53
C GLN A 378 -26.19 -21.42 6.32
N LYS A 379 -26.71 -21.55 5.10
CA LYS A 379 -27.59 -22.65 4.72
C LYS A 379 -26.79 -23.93 4.52
N ALA A 380 -27.50 -25.07 4.55
CA ALA A 380 -26.88 -26.38 4.35
C ALA A 380 -26.19 -26.56 2.97
N ASP A 381 -26.53 -25.74 2.01
CA ASP A 381 -25.90 -25.66 0.67
C ASP A 381 -24.66 -24.73 0.62
N GLY A 382 -24.24 -24.19 1.78
CA GLY A 382 -23.09 -23.30 1.90
C GLY A 382 -23.39 -21.82 1.61
N THR A 383 -24.60 -21.49 1.14
CA THR A 383 -24.98 -20.07 0.89
C THR A 383 -25.17 -19.31 2.20
N LEU A 384 -24.60 -18.09 2.27
CA LEU A 384 -24.83 -17.15 3.37
C LEU A 384 -26.02 -16.25 3.04
N GLN A 385 -26.97 -16.17 3.96
CA GLN A 385 -28.09 -15.25 3.88
C GLN A 385 -28.01 -14.25 5.03
N ASN A 386 -27.88 -12.97 4.68
CA ASN A 386 -27.80 -11.87 5.64
C ASN A 386 -29.19 -11.27 5.86
N TYR A 387 -29.53 -11.08 7.13
CA TYR A 387 -30.76 -10.42 7.54
C TYR A 387 -30.38 -9.14 8.29
N SER A 388 -30.76 -8.00 7.72
CA SER A 388 -30.62 -6.71 8.39
C SER A 388 -31.69 -6.58 9.47
N GLU A 389 -31.48 -5.68 10.43
CA GLU A 389 -32.48 -5.26 11.39
C GLU A 389 -33.84 -4.93 10.73
N GLN A 390 -33.78 -4.17 9.64
CA GLN A 390 -34.96 -3.79 8.86
C GLN A 390 -35.71 -5.00 8.29
N THR A 391 -34.97 -5.98 7.78
CA THR A 391 -35.55 -7.22 7.24
C THR A 391 -36.24 -8.02 8.34
N MET A 392 -35.66 -8.09 9.52
CA MET A 392 -36.25 -8.81 10.66
C MET A 392 -37.45 -8.06 11.25
N LEU A 393 -37.36 -6.74 11.38
CA LEU A 393 -38.49 -5.91 11.81
C LEU A 393 -39.68 -6.07 10.85
N THR A 394 -39.44 -6.04 9.54
CA THR A 394 -40.48 -6.28 8.53
C THR A 394 -41.10 -7.67 8.70
N TYR A 395 -40.28 -8.72 8.82
CA TYR A 395 -40.77 -10.08 9.05
C TYR A 395 -41.64 -10.21 10.32
N TYR A 396 -41.21 -9.63 11.45
CA TYR A 396 -41.98 -9.70 12.69
C TYR A 396 -43.25 -8.88 12.63
N ARG A 397 -43.23 -7.71 12.00
CA ARG A 397 -44.45 -6.90 11.78
C ARG A 397 -45.50 -7.67 10.97
N GLU A 398 -45.09 -8.28 9.87
CA GLU A 398 -45.94 -9.10 9.03
C GLU A 398 -46.52 -10.31 9.79
N LYS A 399 -45.72 -10.95 10.65
CA LYS A 399 -46.12 -12.16 11.38
C LYS A 399 -46.93 -11.89 12.62
N THR A 400 -46.71 -10.79 13.32
CA THR A 400 -47.37 -10.48 14.62
C THR A 400 -48.50 -9.47 14.47
N GLY A 401 -48.57 -8.75 13.35
CA GLY A 401 -49.56 -7.68 13.14
C GLY A 401 -49.36 -6.44 14.03
N ASN A 402 -48.22 -6.35 14.74
CA ASN A 402 -47.85 -5.21 15.55
C ASN A 402 -46.94 -4.27 14.75
N ASN A 403 -47.23 -2.96 14.82
CA ASN A 403 -46.41 -1.91 14.22
C ASN A 403 -45.16 -1.62 15.03
#